data_90820b5fddff7058abc4fcf3fca77c17
#
_entry.id   90820b5fddff7058abc4fcf3fca77c17
#
_cell.length_a   1.000
_cell.length_b   1.000
_cell.length_c   1.000
_cell.angle_alpha   90.00
_cell.angle_beta   90.00
_cell.angle_gamma   90.00
#
_symmetry.space_group_name_H-M   'P 1'
#
loop_
_entity.id
_entity.type
_entity.pdbx_description
1 polymer ?
#
loop_
_entity_poly.entity_id
_entity_poly.type
_entity_poly.pdbx_seq_one_letter_code
_entity_poly.pdbx_strand_id
1 'polypeptide(L)'
;MKPRISVLTLGVADLEQSLAFYRDGLGLPTKGIVGREFEHGAVAFFELSGGMKLAIWAQDDLVHDTGLAKTPISPTSFTVGHNVARREEVDAVMAQARRAGAEIVKAPQDTFYGGYAGYFRDPNGHLWEVVWNPANIPADA
;
A
#
# COMPACT_ATOMS: atom_id res chain seq x y z
N MET A 1 7.66 -9.71 -22.11
CA MET A 1 6.93 -8.71 -21.34
C MET A 1 7.76 -7.43 -21.27
N LYS A 2 7.16 -6.25 -21.51
CA LYS A 2 7.87 -4.99 -21.29
C LYS A 2 8.08 -4.80 -19.78
N PRO A 3 9.20 -4.21 -19.34
CA PRO A 3 9.54 -4.07 -17.91
C PRO A 3 8.70 -2.97 -17.25
N ARG A 4 7.40 -3.22 -17.05
CA ARG A 4 6.44 -2.26 -16.51
C ARG A 4 5.41 -2.97 -15.64
N ILE A 5 5.16 -2.42 -14.45
CA ILE A 5 4.00 -2.74 -13.62
C ILE A 5 3.08 -1.52 -13.68
N SER A 6 1.83 -1.73 -14.03
CA SER A 6 0.86 -0.64 -14.21
C SER A 6 -0.09 -0.50 -13.02
N VAL A 7 -0.42 -1.62 -12.39
CA VAL A 7 -1.35 -1.67 -11.25
C VAL A 7 -0.85 -2.69 -10.23
N LEU A 8 -0.89 -2.33 -8.97
CA LEU A 8 -0.76 -3.25 -7.83
C LEU A 8 -2.13 -3.31 -7.16
N THR A 9 -2.76 -4.49 -7.14
CA THR A 9 -4.07 -4.69 -6.52
C THR A 9 -3.92 -5.41 -5.19
N LEU A 10 -4.47 -4.84 -4.14
CA LEU A 10 -4.54 -5.43 -2.82
C LEU A 10 -5.93 -6.01 -2.60
N GLY A 11 -6.03 -7.29 -2.27
CA GLY A 11 -7.27 -7.92 -1.83
C GLY A 11 -7.59 -7.49 -0.40
N VAL A 12 -8.79 -6.96 -0.16
CA VAL A 12 -9.18 -6.39 1.13
C VAL A 12 -10.45 -7.05 1.66
N ALA A 13 -10.60 -7.09 2.99
CA ALA A 13 -11.80 -7.65 3.61
C ALA A 13 -12.97 -6.66 3.58
N ASP A 14 -12.71 -5.39 3.80
CA ASP A 14 -13.71 -4.30 3.84
C ASP A 14 -13.20 -3.15 2.97
N LEU A 15 -13.85 -2.96 1.83
CA LEU A 15 -13.44 -1.96 0.84
C LEU A 15 -13.55 -0.52 1.38
N GLU A 16 -14.61 -0.22 2.14
CA GLU A 16 -14.80 1.11 2.73
C GLU A 16 -13.74 1.43 3.79
N GLN A 17 -13.41 0.46 4.63
CA GLN A 17 -12.36 0.61 5.65
C GLN A 17 -11.00 0.86 4.98
N SER A 18 -10.68 0.10 3.96
CA SER A 18 -9.42 0.25 3.22
C SER A 18 -9.37 1.56 2.45
N LEU A 19 -10.50 1.98 1.86
CA LEU A 19 -10.59 3.29 1.21
C LEU A 19 -10.28 4.42 2.20
N ALA A 20 -10.88 4.39 3.39
CA ALA A 20 -10.64 5.38 4.43
C ALA A 20 -9.16 5.38 4.86
N PHE A 21 -8.54 4.21 5.02
CA PHE A 21 -7.13 4.10 5.38
C PHE A 21 -6.22 4.77 4.34
N TYR A 22 -6.37 4.41 3.08
CA TYR A 22 -5.48 4.90 2.02
C TYR A 22 -5.80 6.33 1.58
N ARG A 23 -7.08 6.70 1.47
CA ARG A 23 -7.50 8.03 1.07
C ARG A 23 -7.36 9.04 2.21
N ASP A 24 -8.05 8.80 3.32
CA ASP A 24 -8.13 9.76 4.42
C ASP A 24 -6.91 9.66 5.34
N GLY A 25 -6.45 8.45 5.60
CA GLY A 25 -5.31 8.20 6.46
C GLY A 25 -3.97 8.53 5.82
N LEU A 26 -3.68 7.98 4.65
CA LEU A 26 -2.40 8.19 3.96
C LEU A 26 -2.44 9.34 2.94
N GLY A 27 -3.61 9.87 2.63
CA GLY A 27 -3.75 11.02 1.72
C GLY A 27 -3.54 10.67 0.24
N LEU A 28 -3.69 9.41 -0.16
CA LEU A 28 -3.52 9.03 -1.56
C LEU A 28 -4.71 9.48 -2.41
N PRO A 29 -4.47 10.08 -3.58
CA PRO A 29 -5.54 10.61 -4.43
C PRO A 29 -6.34 9.49 -5.08
N THR A 30 -7.66 9.60 -5.02
CA THR A 30 -8.59 8.63 -5.61
C THR A 30 -9.92 9.29 -5.96
N LYS A 31 -10.64 8.71 -6.91
CA LYS A 31 -12.03 9.08 -7.21
C LYS A 31 -13.02 8.31 -6.31
N GLY A 32 -12.54 7.49 -5.39
CA GLY A 32 -13.35 6.63 -4.55
C GLY A 32 -13.71 5.31 -5.21
N ILE A 33 -14.73 4.64 -4.67
CA ILE A 33 -15.17 3.35 -5.19
C ILE A 33 -15.97 3.56 -6.47
N VAL A 34 -15.59 2.81 -7.50
CA VAL A 34 -16.27 2.78 -8.80
C VAL A 34 -16.67 1.32 -9.13
N GLY A 35 -17.55 1.13 -10.09
CA GLY A 35 -17.93 -0.20 -10.57
C GLY A 35 -18.97 -0.92 -9.73
N ARG A 36 -19.64 -0.25 -8.79
CA ARG A 36 -20.69 -0.86 -7.95
C ARG A 36 -21.89 -1.36 -8.76
N GLU A 37 -22.10 -0.83 -9.96
CA GLU A 37 -23.15 -1.24 -10.89
C GLU A 37 -22.92 -2.64 -11.48
N PHE A 38 -21.69 -3.14 -11.40
CA PHE A 38 -21.35 -4.50 -11.87
C PHE A 38 -21.22 -5.45 -10.69
N GLU A 39 -21.66 -6.69 -10.88
CA GLU A 39 -21.42 -7.74 -9.90
C GLU A 39 -19.91 -7.97 -9.74
N HIS A 40 -19.43 -8.01 -8.51
CA HIS A 40 -17.99 -8.13 -8.17
C HIS A 40 -17.11 -7.00 -8.73
N GLY A 41 -17.70 -5.88 -9.14
CA GLY A 41 -16.97 -4.81 -9.83
C GLY A 41 -16.50 -3.64 -8.97
N ALA A 42 -16.91 -3.56 -7.70
CA ALA A 42 -16.57 -2.44 -6.84
C ALA A 42 -15.06 -2.42 -6.52
N VAL A 43 -14.38 -1.35 -6.92
CA VAL A 43 -12.93 -1.18 -6.80
C VAL A 43 -12.61 0.29 -6.55
N ALA A 44 -11.52 0.58 -5.86
CA ALA A 44 -10.97 1.93 -5.80
C ALA A 44 -9.55 1.94 -6.34
N PHE A 45 -9.22 2.95 -7.14
CA PHE A 45 -7.90 3.17 -7.69
C PHE A 45 -7.30 4.43 -7.07
N PHE A 46 -6.03 4.35 -6.70
CA PHE A 46 -5.23 5.48 -6.23
C PHE A 46 -4.16 5.77 -7.27
N GLU A 47 -4.09 7.03 -7.70
CA GLU A 47 -3.07 7.47 -8.66
C GLU A 47 -1.73 7.62 -7.93
N LEU A 48 -0.71 6.97 -8.43
CA LEU A 48 0.64 7.04 -7.90
C LEU A 48 1.56 7.77 -8.88
N SER A 49 2.68 8.26 -8.37
CA SER A 49 3.72 8.86 -9.21
C SER A 49 4.17 7.90 -10.32
N GLY A 50 4.53 8.45 -11.47
CA GLY A 50 5.00 7.66 -12.60
C GLY A 50 3.92 6.90 -13.37
N GLY A 51 2.64 7.18 -13.10
CA GLY A 51 1.52 6.56 -13.83
C GLY A 51 1.13 5.17 -13.36
N MET A 52 1.75 4.67 -12.31
CA MET A 52 1.34 3.43 -11.65
C MET A 52 0.10 3.69 -10.79
N LYS A 53 -0.72 2.66 -10.58
CA LYS A 53 -1.88 2.73 -9.69
C LYS A 53 -1.77 1.70 -8.59
N LEU A 54 -2.25 2.07 -7.41
CA LEU A 54 -2.62 1.13 -6.37
C LEU A 54 -4.12 0.91 -6.47
N ALA A 55 -4.58 -0.34 -6.45
CA ALA A 55 -5.99 -0.67 -6.42
C ALA A 55 -6.32 -1.45 -5.15
N ILE A 56 -7.51 -1.23 -4.61
CA ILE A 56 -8.07 -2.08 -3.56
C ILE A 56 -9.37 -2.71 -4.11
N TRP A 57 -9.48 -4.02 -3.93
CA TRP A 57 -10.61 -4.81 -4.40
C TRP A 57 -10.97 -5.83 -3.34
N ALA A 58 -12.26 -6.10 -3.15
CA ALA A 58 -12.65 -7.10 -2.15
C ALA A 58 -11.99 -8.44 -2.46
N GLN A 59 -11.38 -9.07 -1.45
CA GLN A 59 -10.71 -10.36 -1.64
C GLN A 59 -11.67 -11.43 -2.18
N ASP A 60 -12.95 -11.40 -1.75
CA ASP A 60 -13.98 -12.33 -2.26
C ASP A 60 -14.22 -12.12 -3.74
N ASP A 61 -14.19 -10.90 -4.25
CA ASP A 61 -14.35 -10.59 -5.67
C ASP A 61 -13.14 -11.05 -6.47
N LEU A 62 -11.95 -10.89 -5.93
CA LEU A 62 -10.70 -11.38 -6.53
C LEU A 62 -10.69 -12.92 -6.61
N VAL A 63 -11.15 -13.59 -5.55
CA VAL A 63 -11.33 -15.05 -5.52
C VAL A 63 -12.33 -15.49 -6.59
N HIS A 64 -13.46 -14.80 -6.70
CA HIS A 64 -14.46 -15.09 -7.72
C HIS A 64 -13.89 -14.96 -9.14
N ASP A 65 -13.16 -13.90 -9.40
CA ASP A 65 -12.59 -13.63 -10.72
C ASP A 65 -11.51 -14.63 -11.12
N THR A 66 -10.63 -15.00 -10.19
CA THR A 66 -9.51 -15.90 -10.47
C THR A 66 -9.85 -17.38 -10.37
N GLY A 67 -10.87 -17.73 -9.60
CA GLY A 67 -11.21 -19.13 -9.26
C GLY A 67 -10.25 -19.75 -8.24
N LEU A 68 -9.35 -18.99 -7.65
CA LEU A 68 -8.44 -19.50 -6.63
C LEU A 68 -9.12 -19.57 -5.26
N ALA A 69 -8.60 -20.43 -4.38
CA ALA A 69 -9.07 -20.48 -2.99
C ALA A 69 -8.72 -19.21 -2.25
N LYS A 70 -9.62 -18.75 -1.38
CA LYS A 70 -9.34 -17.63 -0.49
C LYS A 70 -8.30 -18.06 0.56
N THR A 71 -7.26 -17.26 0.72
CA THR A 71 -6.18 -17.51 1.68
C THR A 71 -6.00 -16.30 2.60
N PRO A 72 -5.45 -16.49 3.81
CA PRO A 72 -5.02 -15.35 4.63
C PRO A 72 -3.95 -14.52 3.91
N ILE A 73 -3.88 -13.23 4.23
CA ILE A 73 -2.81 -12.36 3.74
C ILE A 73 -1.47 -12.85 4.32
N SER A 74 -0.48 -12.99 3.44
CA SER A 74 0.89 -13.38 3.83
C SER A 74 1.83 -12.18 3.74
N PRO A 75 2.08 -11.46 4.85
CA PRO A 75 2.87 -10.23 4.83
C PRO A 75 4.35 -10.45 4.50
N THR A 76 4.83 -11.67 4.62
CA THR A 76 6.24 -11.99 4.28
C THR A 76 6.43 -12.47 2.85
N SER A 77 5.36 -12.59 2.05
CA SER A 77 5.45 -12.99 0.65
C SER A 77 5.80 -11.85 -0.28
N PHE A 78 5.41 -10.63 0.07
CA PHE A 78 5.82 -9.42 -0.65
C PHE A 78 5.64 -8.18 0.24
N THR A 79 6.31 -7.10 -0.12
CA THR A 79 6.29 -5.83 0.62
C THR A 79 6.12 -4.69 -0.37
N VAL A 80 5.29 -3.70 -0.01
CA VAL A 80 5.17 -2.47 -0.78
C VAL A 80 6.15 -1.46 -0.18
N GLY A 81 7.09 -1.00 -1.00
CA GLY A 81 8.11 -0.03 -0.58
C GLY A 81 7.70 1.40 -0.89
N HIS A 82 7.84 2.29 0.09
CA HIS A 82 7.67 3.73 -0.06
C HIS A 82 8.98 4.42 0.32
N ASN A 83 9.73 4.85 -0.70
CA ASN A 83 10.97 5.58 -0.49
C ASN A 83 10.69 7.06 -0.31
N VAL A 84 11.40 7.68 0.63
CA VAL A 84 11.30 9.11 0.92
C VAL A 84 12.64 9.80 0.66
N ALA A 85 12.61 11.14 0.52
CA ALA A 85 13.81 11.92 0.19
C ALA A 85 14.75 12.13 1.38
N ARG A 86 14.20 12.16 2.60
CA ARG A 86 14.96 12.50 3.79
C ARG A 86 14.64 11.55 4.93
N ARG A 87 15.62 11.38 5.80
CA ARG A 87 15.55 10.49 6.97
C ARG A 87 14.33 10.77 7.85
N GLU A 88 14.08 12.02 8.17
CA GLU A 88 12.98 12.44 9.05
C GLU A 88 11.60 12.21 8.46
N GLU A 89 11.50 12.07 7.15
CA GLU A 89 10.22 11.74 6.49
C GLU A 89 9.77 10.31 6.79
N VAL A 90 10.70 9.40 7.09
CA VAL A 90 10.35 8.04 7.53
C VAL A 90 9.53 8.10 8.80
N ASP A 91 10.00 8.86 9.81
CA ASP A 91 9.27 9.01 11.07
C ASP A 91 7.90 9.65 10.85
N ALA A 92 7.82 10.67 9.99
CA ALA A 92 6.57 11.37 9.70
C ALA A 92 5.54 10.45 9.02
N VAL A 93 5.95 9.67 8.02
CA VAL A 93 5.06 8.74 7.33
C VAL A 93 4.64 7.59 8.24
N MET A 94 5.55 7.05 9.05
CA MET A 94 5.21 5.99 10.00
C MET A 94 4.21 6.48 11.06
N ALA A 95 4.35 7.72 11.55
CA ALA A 95 3.40 8.34 12.47
C ALA A 95 2.03 8.56 11.78
N GLN A 96 2.01 8.98 10.53
CA GLN A 96 0.79 9.13 9.75
C GLN A 96 0.08 7.78 9.57
N ALA A 97 0.81 6.73 9.22
CA ALA A 97 0.25 5.39 9.08
C ALA A 97 -0.38 4.90 10.40
N ARG A 98 0.30 5.13 11.53
CA ARG A 98 -0.24 4.79 12.84
C ARG A 98 -1.56 5.51 13.12
N ARG A 99 -1.63 6.83 12.87
CA ARG A 99 -2.88 7.61 13.05
C ARG A 99 -4.00 7.12 12.13
N ALA A 100 -3.64 6.61 10.95
CA ALA A 100 -4.60 6.04 10.00
C ALA A 100 -5.14 4.67 10.42
N GLY A 101 -4.54 4.02 11.42
CA GLY A 101 -4.96 2.71 11.93
C GLY A 101 -4.02 1.56 11.57
N ALA A 102 -2.82 1.85 11.05
CA ALA A 102 -1.82 0.81 10.77
C ALA A 102 -1.24 0.22 12.06
N GLU A 103 -0.87 -1.04 11.99
CA GLU A 103 -0.03 -1.71 12.98
C GLU A 103 1.44 -1.42 12.69
N ILE A 104 2.17 -0.89 13.65
CA ILE A 104 3.62 -0.70 13.51
C ILE A 104 4.29 -2.05 13.78
N VAL A 105 4.88 -2.63 12.74
CA VAL A 105 5.58 -3.92 12.83
C VAL A 105 7.00 -3.72 13.35
N LYS A 106 7.68 -2.71 12.82
CA LYS A 106 9.05 -2.38 13.22
C LYS A 106 9.22 -0.87 13.19
N ALA A 107 9.54 -0.29 14.33
CA ALA A 107 9.81 1.14 14.44
C ALA A 107 11.01 1.53 13.55
N PRO A 108 11.05 2.76 13.02
CA PRO A 108 12.17 3.21 12.22
C PRO A 108 13.51 3.06 12.92
N GLN A 109 14.48 2.52 12.21
CA GLN A 109 15.86 2.35 12.71
C GLN A 109 16.85 2.36 11.56
N ASP A 110 18.13 2.53 11.89
CA ASP A 110 19.21 2.46 10.92
C ASP A 110 19.27 1.08 10.26
N THR A 111 19.54 1.08 8.96
CA THR A 111 19.70 -0.16 8.18
C THR A 111 21.18 -0.46 7.97
N PHE A 112 21.49 -1.73 7.64
CA PHE A 112 22.88 -2.15 7.37
C PHE A 112 23.48 -1.49 6.13
N TYR A 113 22.65 -0.95 5.22
CA TYR A 113 23.11 -0.30 3.98
C TYR A 113 23.21 1.23 4.09
N GLY A 114 23.17 1.79 5.29
CA GLY A 114 23.32 3.23 5.52
C GLY A 114 22.03 4.04 5.36
N GLY A 115 20.89 3.39 5.35
CA GLY A 115 19.58 4.02 5.30
C GLY A 115 18.88 4.05 6.65
N TYR A 116 17.57 4.31 6.60
CA TYR A 116 16.69 4.36 7.78
C TYR A 116 15.29 3.91 7.35
N ALA A 117 14.73 2.91 8.03
CA ALA A 117 13.48 2.30 7.58
C ALA A 117 12.63 1.78 8.74
N GLY A 118 11.32 1.76 8.51
CA GLY A 118 10.34 1.12 9.38
C GLY A 118 9.33 0.33 8.56
N TYR A 119 8.53 -0.50 9.24
CA TYR A 119 7.49 -1.32 8.62
C TYR A 119 6.15 -1.13 9.33
N PHE A 120 5.08 -1.09 8.56
CA PHE A 120 3.73 -1.15 9.09
C PHE A 120 2.87 -2.13 8.29
N ARG A 121 1.77 -2.60 8.90
CA ARG A 121 0.71 -3.33 8.20
C ARG A 121 -0.50 -2.43 8.03
N ASP A 122 -1.13 -2.53 6.86
CA ASP A 122 -2.43 -1.92 6.66
C ASP A 122 -3.53 -2.69 7.43
N PRO A 123 -4.81 -2.24 7.43
CA PRO A 123 -5.88 -2.92 8.17
C PRO A 123 -6.12 -4.38 7.76
N ASN A 124 -5.66 -4.82 6.59
CA ASN A 124 -5.80 -6.19 6.12
C ASN A 124 -4.56 -7.05 6.36
N GLY A 125 -3.45 -6.46 6.80
CA GLY A 125 -2.21 -7.16 7.05
C GLY A 125 -1.18 -7.06 5.92
N HIS A 126 -1.42 -6.27 4.87
CA HIS A 126 -0.44 -6.00 3.82
C HIS A 126 0.74 -5.21 4.40
N LEU A 127 1.95 -5.68 4.13
CA LEU A 127 3.17 -5.11 4.68
C LEU A 127 3.70 -3.97 3.81
N TRP A 128 4.02 -2.86 4.46
CA TRP A 128 4.64 -1.69 3.87
C TRP A 128 5.99 -1.39 4.53
N GLU A 129 6.98 -1.06 3.72
CA GLU A 129 8.25 -0.52 4.16
C GLU A 129 8.32 0.97 3.82
N VAL A 130 8.61 1.80 4.82
CA VAL A 130 8.90 3.22 4.62
C VAL A 130 10.39 3.39 4.82
N VAL A 131 11.09 3.88 3.78
CA VAL A 131 12.55 3.86 3.78
C VAL A 131 13.15 5.13 3.18
N TRP A 132 14.17 5.64 3.87
CA TRP A 132 15.13 6.57 3.30
C TRP A 132 16.41 5.78 2.98
N ASN A 133 16.79 5.80 1.72
CA ASN A 133 18.02 5.21 1.25
C ASN A 133 18.78 6.28 0.43
N PRO A 134 19.91 6.80 0.94
CA PRO A 134 20.63 7.88 0.26
C PRO A 134 21.14 7.47 -1.13
N ALA A 135 21.26 6.17 -1.39
CA ALA A 135 21.65 5.66 -2.72
C ALA A 135 20.47 5.51 -3.69
N ASN A 136 19.23 5.70 -3.23
CA ASN A 136 18.02 5.49 -4.04
C ASN A 136 16.91 6.48 -3.65
N ILE A 137 17.15 7.76 -3.92
CA ILE A 137 16.15 8.82 -3.67
C ILE A 137 15.21 8.86 -4.89
N PRO A 138 13.87 8.86 -4.67
CA PRO A 138 12.92 9.00 -5.77
C PRO A 138 13.10 10.33 -6.52
N ALA A 139 12.94 10.28 -7.84
CA ALA A 139 13.15 11.45 -8.70
C ALA A 139 12.12 12.56 -8.46
N ASP A 140 10.95 12.21 -7.93
CA ASP A 140 9.82 13.11 -7.64
C ASP A 140 9.72 13.48 -6.15
N ALA A 141 10.72 13.10 -5.39
CA ALA A 141 10.74 13.36 -3.95
C ALA A 141 11.09 14.81 -3.61
#